data_1c5f1c55ad90c1a03f7444853d5897b3
#
_entry.id   1c5f1c55ad90c1a03f7444853d5897b3
#
_cell.length_a   1.000
_cell.length_b   1.000
_cell.length_c   1.000
_cell.angle_alpha   90.00
_cell.angle_beta   90.00
_cell.angle_gamma   90.00
#
_symmetry.space_group_name_H-M   'P 1'
#
loop_
_entity.id
_entity.type
_entity.pdbx_description
1 polymer ?
#
loop_
_entity_poly.entity_id
_entity_poly.type
_entity_poly.pdbx_seq_one_letter_code
_entity_poly.pdbx_strand_id
1 'polypeptide(L)'
;MLLTAATTATNSFAGAPGSNANQNTLILYDSTGQWGWLGEDYGIMAANLVSHGSKYTVHAAANYVAGEINGYTGLVYVGSTYDEPLPTALLDDVLATTKPVLWMGDNIWQLSARATNFATQYGFTPMFFDFTNTLTVTYKGVALQRNALAVSSGLLQTVINDSTKAQAIAVATNDVGGTVNWATKGANLTYIGEVPFSYTGPNDRYLAAIDLLGTVSNPTMLARKRALVRIEDVSADDSPTQLRAIADYLYSKNVPFTVAVIPFYVDPNGYYNNGVPVSLHLRQVSGVVNALKYMQSKGGTLIMHGYTHQYSNVANPYSGVSADDFEFYRAHINSSNYVVYDTPVAEDSMSWTQGRIQKGLLEFSNAGFQAPTIFEPPHYAASAIDYQVFNASFTARYDRGLYATGWCPNGVCGTGTPNYTQIYGQFFPYLVRDIYGTVVIPEQLGNVELVEFNNNPPRFPADILLSAQNNTVIKDSVMSFFFHPYLDISYLKQIVQGLQSMGYTFVPANTVKQG
;
A
#
# COMPACT_ATOMS: atom_id res chain seq x y z
N MET A 1 -30.22 40.47 -4.47
CA MET A 1 -29.17 39.76 -5.16
C MET A 1 -28.85 38.54 -4.30
N LEU A 2 -29.48 37.39 -4.63
CA LEU A 2 -29.22 36.15 -3.90
C LEU A 2 -27.86 35.62 -4.38
N LEU A 3 -26.86 35.58 -3.49
CA LEU A 3 -25.68 34.77 -3.69
C LEU A 3 -26.09 33.30 -3.55
N THR A 4 -26.21 32.61 -4.66
CA THR A 4 -26.20 31.13 -4.66
C THR A 4 -24.80 30.69 -4.31
N ALA A 5 -24.61 30.19 -3.08
CA ALA A 5 -23.40 29.45 -2.71
C ALA A 5 -23.32 28.24 -3.65
N ALA A 6 -22.30 28.22 -4.50
CA ALA A 6 -21.96 27.03 -5.25
C ALA A 6 -21.50 25.97 -4.25
N THR A 7 -22.35 25.00 -3.96
CA THR A 7 -21.94 23.78 -3.26
C THR A 7 -21.02 23.03 -4.22
N THR A 8 -19.71 23.14 -4.01
CA THR A 8 -18.76 22.22 -4.63
C THR A 8 -19.11 20.82 -4.13
N ALA A 9 -19.56 19.97 -5.05
CA ALA A 9 -19.83 18.58 -4.72
C ALA A 9 -18.52 17.93 -4.26
N THR A 10 -18.36 17.74 -2.97
CA THR A 10 -17.24 16.97 -2.42
C THR A 10 -17.52 15.50 -2.71
N ASN A 11 -16.68 14.87 -3.54
CA ASN A 11 -16.81 13.45 -3.84
C ASN A 11 -16.47 12.62 -2.60
N SER A 12 -17.45 11.94 -2.04
CA SER A 12 -17.24 10.94 -0.98
C SER A 12 -16.87 9.60 -1.63
N PHE A 13 -15.77 9.04 -1.20
CA PHE A 13 -15.31 7.72 -1.64
C PHE A 13 -15.81 6.62 -0.71
N ALA A 14 -16.15 5.48 -1.30
CA ALA A 14 -16.55 4.30 -0.53
C ALA A 14 -15.34 3.70 0.21
N GLY A 15 -15.57 3.19 1.42
CA GLY A 15 -14.60 2.37 2.12
C GLY A 15 -14.40 0.99 1.46
N ALA A 16 -13.37 0.28 1.91
CA ALA A 16 -13.15 -1.11 1.54
C ALA A 16 -14.32 -2.00 2.05
N PRO A 17 -14.52 -3.19 1.48
CA PRO A 17 -15.42 -4.17 2.07
C PRO A 17 -15.08 -4.42 3.55
N GLY A 18 -16.08 -4.50 4.41
CA GLY A 18 -15.90 -4.63 5.86
C GLY A 18 -15.59 -3.33 6.61
N SER A 19 -15.40 -2.20 5.93
CA SER A 19 -15.30 -0.89 6.59
C SER A 19 -16.58 -0.53 7.32
N ASN A 20 -16.46 0.31 8.36
CA ASN A 20 -17.62 0.74 9.15
C ASN A 20 -18.45 1.79 8.38
N ALA A 21 -19.63 1.41 7.90
CA ALA A 21 -20.52 2.27 7.12
C ALA A 21 -20.96 3.56 7.86
N ASN A 22 -20.88 3.58 9.20
CA ASN A 22 -21.21 4.73 10.03
C ASN A 22 -20.02 5.69 10.21
N GLN A 23 -18.84 5.32 9.73
CA GLN A 23 -17.65 6.17 9.78
C GLN A 23 -17.46 6.88 8.44
N ASN A 24 -17.09 8.15 8.52
CA ASN A 24 -16.78 9.02 7.38
C ASN A 24 -15.64 9.96 7.79
N THR A 25 -14.51 9.88 7.14
CA THR A 25 -13.30 10.63 7.51
C THR A 25 -13.04 11.76 6.51
N LEU A 26 -12.80 12.96 7.02
CA LEU A 26 -12.29 14.09 6.23
C LEU A 26 -10.76 14.04 6.22
N ILE A 27 -10.17 14.12 5.03
CA ILE A 27 -8.71 14.16 4.84
C ILE A 27 -8.37 15.46 4.15
N LEU A 28 -7.52 16.26 4.78
CA LEU A 28 -7.06 17.55 4.27
C LEU A 28 -5.56 17.51 4.08
N TYR A 29 -5.08 18.09 2.96
CA TYR A 29 -3.67 18.16 2.65
C TYR A 29 -3.24 19.56 2.21
N ASP A 30 -1.96 19.88 2.38
CA ASP A 30 -1.38 21.13 1.88
C ASP A 30 -1.24 21.10 0.36
N SER A 31 -1.41 22.24 -0.28
CA SER A 31 -1.44 22.33 -1.75
C SER A 31 -0.65 23.50 -2.33
N THR A 32 0.02 24.32 -1.50
CA THR A 32 0.75 25.51 -1.94
C THR A 32 2.25 25.28 -2.05
N GLY A 33 2.95 26.26 -2.62
CA GLY A 33 4.40 26.22 -2.79
C GLY A 33 4.89 25.23 -3.85
N GLN A 34 6.21 25.09 -3.94
CA GLN A 34 6.84 24.23 -4.96
C GLN A 34 6.59 22.73 -4.75
N TRP A 35 6.20 22.33 -3.54
CA TRP A 35 5.93 20.95 -3.14
C TRP A 35 4.43 20.66 -2.94
N GLY A 36 3.54 21.57 -3.36
CA GLY A 36 2.09 21.39 -3.21
C GLY A 36 1.54 20.12 -3.87
N TRP A 37 2.16 19.67 -4.96
CA TRP A 37 1.84 18.39 -5.61
C TRP A 37 2.10 17.19 -4.68
N LEU A 38 3.14 17.25 -3.86
CA LEU A 38 3.47 16.19 -2.90
C LEU A 38 2.44 16.11 -1.77
N GLY A 39 1.81 17.24 -1.40
CA GLY A 39 0.71 17.25 -0.44
C GLY A 39 -0.49 16.47 -0.96
N GLU A 40 -0.86 16.59 -2.25
CA GLU A 40 -1.89 15.77 -2.88
C GLU A 40 -1.54 14.29 -2.78
N ASP A 41 -0.32 13.89 -3.14
CA ASP A 41 0.12 12.50 -3.09
C ASP A 41 0.03 11.93 -1.66
N TYR A 42 0.47 12.67 -0.65
CA TYR A 42 0.34 12.24 0.74
C TYR A 42 -1.12 12.17 1.22
N GLY A 43 -1.96 13.09 0.77
CA GLY A 43 -3.41 13.05 0.99
C GLY A 43 -4.03 11.78 0.41
N ILE A 44 -3.63 11.40 -0.80
CA ILE A 44 -4.06 10.16 -1.47
C ILE A 44 -3.54 8.91 -0.74
N MET A 45 -2.29 8.90 -0.30
CA MET A 45 -1.75 7.79 0.49
C MET A 45 -2.54 7.60 1.80
N ALA A 46 -2.88 8.69 2.48
CA ALA A 46 -3.75 8.64 3.66
C ALA A 46 -5.16 8.14 3.31
N ALA A 47 -5.73 8.59 2.19
CA ALA A 47 -7.06 8.20 1.72
C ALA A 47 -7.17 6.70 1.42
N ASN A 48 -6.19 6.13 0.72
CA ASN A 48 -6.12 4.69 0.46
C ASN A 48 -6.15 3.90 1.78
N LEU A 49 -5.37 4.31 2.78
CA LEU A 49 -5.31 3.65 4.10
C LEU A 49 -6.60 3.81 4.90
N VAL A 50 -7.17 5.01 4.91
CA VAL A 50 -8.42 5.34 5.61
C VAL A 50 -9.59 4.50 5.08
N SER A 51 -9.58 4.15 3.78
CA SER A 51 -10.62 3.33 3.15
C SER A 51 -10.87 1.99 3.85
N HIS A 52 -9.85 1.44 4.54
CA HIS A 52 -10.00 0.23 5.36
C HIS A 52 -11.03 0.40 6.48
N GLY A 53 -11.05 1.55 7.11
CA GLY A 53 -11.90 1.82 8.29
C GLY A 53 -13.22 2.51 7.97
N SER A 54 -13.27 3.38 6.97
CA SER A 54 -14.40 4.29 6.73
C SER A 54 -14.57 4.68 5.27
N LYS A 55 -15.71 5.28 4.95
CA LYS A 55 -15.84 6.20 3.81
C LYS A 55 -14.94 7.42 4.06
N TYR A 56 -14.58 8.13 3.00
CA TYR A 56 -13.76 9.32 3.15
C TYR A 56 -14.04 10.38 2.08
N THR A 57 -13.64 11.60 2.39
CA THR A 57 -13.49 12.72 1.45
C THR A 57 -12.07 13.24 1.60
N VAL A 58 -11.41 13.57 0.50
CA VAL A 58 -10.05 14.13 0.48
C VAL A 58 -10.01 15.37 -0.38
N HIS A 59 -9.42 16.47 0.10
CA HIS A 59 -9.18 17.67 -0.69
C HIS A 59 -8.12 18.59 -0.03
N ALA A 60 -7.69 19.61 -0.77
CA ALA A 60 -6.76 20.60 -0.25
C ALA A 60 -7.35 21.37 0.94
N ALA A 61 -6.55 21.60 1.99
CA ALA A 61 -6.95 22.33 3.18
C ALA A 61 -7.45 23.75 2.86
N ALA A 62 -6.89 24.37 1.82
CA ALA A 62 -7.31 25.69 1.34
C ALA A 62 -8.79 25.76 0.92
N ASN A 63 -9.40 24.62 0.59
CA ASN A 63 -10.81 24.52 0.17
C ASN A 63 -11.78 24.25 1.33
N TYR A 64 -11.27 24.16 2.58
CA TYR A 64 -12.11 23.90 3.75
C TYR A 64 -13.14 25.02 3.97
N VAL A 65 -14.37 24.65 4.25
CA VAL A 65 -15.47 25.58 4.56
C VAL A 65 -15.91 25.45 6.02
N ALA A 66 -16.36 26.56 6.61
CA ALA A 66 -16.78 26.59 8.01
C ALA A 66 -17.85 25.55 8.31
N GLY A 67 -17.64 24.77 9.37
CA GLY A 67 -18.54 23.72 9.81
C GLY A 67 -18.45 22.41 9.03
N GLU A 68 -17.55 22.30 8.05
CA GLU A 68 -17.43 21.11 7.21
C GLU A 68 -17.19 19.84 8.02
N ILE A 69 -16.34 19.90 9.06
CA ILE A 69 -16.04 18.75 9.93
C ILE A 69 -17.32 18.13 10.56
N ASN A 70 -18.43 18.88 10.65
CA ASN A 70 -19.66 18.38 11.24
C ASN A 70 -20.28 17.21 10.43
N GLY A 71 -20.00 17.14 9.12
CA GLY A 71 -20.42 16.06 8.21
C GLY A 71 -19.60 14.78 8.34
N TYR A 72 -18.55 14.77 9.16
CA TYR A 72 -17.60 13.65 9.28
C TYR A 72 -17.53 13.13 10.71
N THR A 73 -16.95 11.93 10.87
CA THR A 73 -16.73 11.30 12.18
C THR A 73 -15.34 11.52 12.73
N GLY A 74 -14.40 11.96 11.88
CA GLY A 74 -13.03 12.29 12.24
C GLY A 74 -12.33 13.06 11.13
N LEU A 75 -11.19 13.65 11.46
CA LEU A 75 -10.39 14.47 10.56
C LEU A 75 -8.93 14.01 10.58
N VAL A 76 -8.33 13.93 9.39
CA VAL A 76 -6.88 13.77 9.17
C VAL A 76 -6.37 15.00 8.45
N TYR A 77 -5.34 15.63 8.98
CA TYR A 77 -4.62 16.71 8.29
C TYR A 77 -3.19 16.29 8.01
N VAL A 78 -2.76 16.50 6.77
CA VAL A 78 -1.41 16.18 6.27
C VAL A 78 -0.69 17.48 5.93
N GLY A 79 0.10 17.96 6.87
CA GLY A 79 0.88 19.19 6.78
C GLY A 79 2.25 18.92 6.15
N SER A 80 2.36 19.10 4.84
CA SER A 80 3.58 18.83 4.07
C SER A 80 4.29 20.10 3.59
N THR A 81 3.68 21.27 3.76
CA THR A 81 4.20 22.57 3.35
C THR A 81 4.34 23.47 4.58
N TYR A 82 5.56 23.92 4.85
CA TYR A 82 5.83 24.85 5.94
C TYR A 82 5.08 26.18 5.70
N ASP A 83 4.35 26.64 6.72
CA ASP A 83 3.51 27.85 6.67
C ASP A 83 2.45 27.85 5.55
N GLU A 84 1.88 26.68 5.21
CA GLU A 84 0.65 26.63 4.42
C GLU A 84 -0.40 27.56 5.02
N PRO A 85 -1.01 28.49 4.25
CA PRO A 85 -2.02 29.40 4.79
C PRO A 85 -3.33 28.66 5.06
N LEU A 86 -3.53 28.22 6.30
CA LEU A 86 -4.72 27.48 6.69
C LEU A 86 -5.94 28.39 6.87
N PRO A 87 -7.13 28.01 6.36
CA PRO A 87 -8.36 28.73 6.62
C PRO A 87 -8.62 28.86 8.13
N THR A 88 -8.92 30.07 8.59
CA THR A 88 -9.28 30.32 10.01
C THR A 88 -10.44 29.44 10.47
N ALA A 89 -11.40 29.17 9.56
CA ALA A 89 -12.51 28.28 9.83
C ALA A 89 -12.07 26.84 10.16
N LEU A 90 -11.04 26.30 9.49
CA LEU A 90 -10.48 25.00 9.82
C LEU A 90 -9.91 24.99 11.24
N LEU A 91 -9.11 26.00 11.59
CA LEU A 91 -8.50 26.11 12.91
C LEU A 91 -9.56 26.24 14.02
N ASP A 92 -10.57 27.07 13.81
CA ASP A 92 -11.67 27.25 14.76
C ASP A 92 -12.49 25.97 14.95
N ASP A 93 -12.83 25.28 13.87
CA ASP A 93 -13.59 24.05 13.91
C ASP A 93 -12.80 22.89 14.56
N VAL A 94 -11.49 22.80 14.32
CA VAL A 94 -10.62 21.82 14.99
C VAL A 94 -10.52 22.08 16.49
N LEU A 95 -10.43 23.35 16.91
CA LEU A 95 -10.41 23.70 18.33
C LEU A 95 -11.76 23.43 19.03
N ALA A 96 -12.87 23.52 18.31
CA ALA A 96 -14.22 23.34 18.85
C ALA A 96 -14.71 21.88 18.83
N THR A 97 -14.19 21.03 17.94
CA THR A 97 -14.69 19.67 17.78
C THR A 97 -14.26 18.73 18.91
N THR A 98 -15.13 17.75 19.22
CA THR A 98 -14.79 16.61 20.09
C THR A 98 -14.47 15.34 19.29
N LYS A 99 -14.57 15.40 17.95
CA LYS A 99 -14.27 14.28 17.05
C LYS A 99 -12.77 14.01 17.04
N PRO A 100 -12.33 12.77 16.80
CA PRO A 100 -10.91 12.47 16.71
C PRO A 100 -10.25 13.22 15.54
N VAL A 101 -9.10 13.82 15.81
CA VAL A 101 -8.27 14.54 14.84
C VAL A 101 -6.87 13.93 14.86
N LEU A 102 -6.35 13.57 13.69
CA LEU A 102 -4.95 13.23 13.48
C LEU A 102 -4.30 14.34 12.66
N TRP A 103 -3.30 14.99 13.25
CA TRP A 103 -2.51 16.05 12.62
C TRP A 103 -1.10 15.55 12.39
N MET A 104 -0.62 15.54 11.16
CA MET A 104 0.73 15.09 10.79
C MET A 104 1.56 16.24 10.23
N GLY A 105 2.80 16.36 10.68
CA GLY A 105 3.78 17.30 10.13
C GLY A 105 3.53 18.76 10.52
N ASP A 106 3.58 19.61 9.53
CA ASP A 106 3.66 21.06 9.66
C ASP A 106 2.36 21.74 10.15
N ASN A 107 2.45 23.04 10.37
CA ASN A 107 1.34 23.96 10.62
C ASN A 107 0.59 23.80 11.96
N ILE A 108 0.97 22.87 12.84
CA ILE A 108 0.38 22.73 14.18
C ILE A 108 0.54 24.00 15.01
N TRP A 109 1.56 24.82 14.73
CA TRP A 109 1.79 26.12 15.39
C TRP A 109 0.69 27.13 15.08
N GLN A 110 0.06 27.08 13.89
CA GLN A 110 -1.09 27.92 13.55
C GLN A 110 -2.31 27.56 14.42
N LEU A 111 -2.56 26.27 14.64
CA LEU A 111 -3.60 25.79 15.55
C LEU A 111 -3.30 26.19 17.00
N SER A 112 -2.05 26.04 17.43
CA SER A 112 -1.61 26.43 18.77
C SER A 112 -1.72 27.94 19.01
N ALA A 113 -1.34 28.76 18.04
CA ALA A 113 -1.45 30.21 18.12
C ALA A 113 -2.91 30.71 18.11
N ARG A 114 -3.82 29.97 17.44
CA ARG A 114 -5.23 30.29 17.38
C ARG A 114 -5.98 29.98 18.69
N ALA A 115 -5.52 28.99 19.45
CA ALA A 115 -6.15 28.58 20.70
C ALA A 115 -5.91 29.62 21.81
N THR A 116 -6.93 29.90 22.63
CA THR A 116 -6.79 30.75 23.82
C THR A 116 -5.74 30.20 24.80
N ASN A 117 -5.74 28.87 24.99
CA ASN A 117 -4.74 28.15 25.77
C ASN A 117 -4.63 26.70 25.29
N PHE A 118 -3.79 26.45 24.30
CA PHE A 118 -3.59 25.15 23.69
C PHE A 118 -3.12 24.08 24.70
N ALA A 119 -2.14 24.45 25.55
CA ALA A 119 -1.60 23.54 26.56
C ALA A 119 -2.65 23.11 27.60
N THR A 120 -3.55 24.01 27.99
CA THR A 120 -4.65 23.67 28.90
C THR A 120 -5.69 22.75 28.24
N GLN A 121 -5.96 22.97 26.95
CA GLN A 121 -6.95 22.18 26.19
C GLN A 121 -6.43 20.77 25.89
N TYR A 122 -5.22 20.66 25.37
CA TYR A 122 -4.67 19.41 24.86
C TYR A 122 -3.59 18.77 25.75
N GLY A 123 -3.09 19.45 26.78
CA GLY A 123 -2.11 18.93 27.72
C GLY A 123 -0.66 18.92 27.20
N PHE A 124 -0.40 19.42 26.00
CA PHE A 124 0.94 19.51 25.41
C PHE A 124 1.12 20.81 24.62
N THR A 125 2.36 21.14 24.28
CA THR A 125 2.72 22.30 23.45
C THR A 125 3.62 21.86 22.31
N PRO A 126 3.33 22.25 21.03
CA PRO A 126 4.30 22.14 19.94
C PRO A 126 5.48 23.08 20.19
N MET A 127 6.69 22.65 19.87
CA MET A 127 7.92 23.39 20.16
C MET A 127 8.62 23.82 18.87
N PHE A 128 9.76 23.24 18.60
CA PHE A 128 10.62 23.54 17.45
C PHE A 128 11.03 22.23 16.77
N PHE A 129 11.57 22.34 15.57
CA PHE A 129 12.10 21.18 14.85
C PHE A 129 13.41 20.71 15.47
N ASP A 130 13.51 19.41 15.69
CA ASP A 130 14.74 18.71 16.01
C ASP A 130 15.32 18.12 14.72
N PHE A 131 16.53 18.51 14.37
CA PHE A 131 17.25 18.04 13.19
C PHE A 131 18.35 17.04 13.54
N THR A 132 18.37 16.49 14.75
CA THR A 132 19.27 15.39 15.08
C THR A 132 18.89 14.12 14.32
N ASN A 133 19.90 13.27 14.01
CA ASN A 133 19.67 12.05 13.24
C ASN A 133 18.81 11.06 14.04
N THR A 134 17.55 10.95 13.68
CA THR A 134 16.61 9.99 14.30
C THR A 134 16.63 8.69 13.54
N LEU A 135 16.93 7.59 14.22
CA LEU A 135 17.14 6.27 13.63
C LEU A 135 15.92 5.37 13.77
N THR A 136 15.18 5.49 14.88
CA THR A 136 14.05 4.61 15.20
C THR A 136 12.88 5.36 15.79
N VAL A 137 11.69 4.78 15.63
CA VAL A 137 10.47 5.19 16.31
C VAL A 137 9.92 4.00 17.06
N THR A 138 9.86 4.08 18.39
CA THR A 138 9.26 3.05 19.22
C THR A 138 7.77 3.30 19.39
N TYR A 139 6.97 2.35 18.90
CA TYR A 139 5.51 2.37 18.99
C TYR A 139 4.99 1.03 19.49
N LYS A 140 4.11 1.02 20.50
CA LYS A 140 3.59 -0.21 21.14
C LYS A 140 4.68 -1.23 21.54
N GLY A 141 5.85 -0.74 21.93
CA GLY A 141 6.99 -1.56 22.33
C GLY A 141 7.83 -2.13 21.17
N VAL A 142 7.50 -1.81 19.92
CA VAL A 142 8.26 -2.20 18.72
C VAL A 142 9.09 -1.02 18.25
N ALA A 143 10.40 -1.25 18.04
CA ALA A 143 11.31 -0.27 17.44
C ALA A 143 11.23 -0.37 15.91
N LEU A 144 10.55 0.59 15.30
CA LEU A 144 10.40 0.71 13.86
C LEU A 144 11.53 1.57 13.29
N GLN A 145 12.03 1.22 12.14
CA GLN A 145 13.10 1.98 11.48
C GLN A 145 12.59 3.35 11.01
N ARG A 146 13.48 4.32 10.97
CA ARG A 146 13.31 5.55 10.20
C ARG A 146 14.32 5.49 9.06
N ASN A 147 13.84 5.61 7.82
CA ASN A 147 14.68 5.44 6.63
C ASN A 147 15.92 6.34 6.68
N ALA A 148 17.09 5.83 6.27
CA ALA A 148 18.35 6.55 6.30
C ALA A 148 18.31 7.90 5.54
N LEU A 149 17.49 7.99 4.48
CA LEU A 149 17.28 9.25 3.75
C LEU A 149 16.45 10.27 4.52
N ALA A 150 15.68 9.83 5.53
CA ALA A 150 14.86 10.68 6.37
C ALA A 150 15.51 11.02 7.72
N VAL A 151 16.65 10.43 8.07
CA VAL A 151 17.24 10.59 9.41
C VAL A 151 17.55 12.04 9.79
N SER A 152 17.94 12.87 8.81
CA SER A 152 18.22 14.31 9.00
C SER A 152 17.01 15.21 8.76
N SER A 153 15.84 14.68 8.40
CA SER A 153 14.63 15.49 8.29
C SER A 153 14.16 15.92 9.68
N GLY A 154 13.73 17.16 9.83
CA GLY A 154 13.27 17.69 11.09
C GLY A 154 12.07 16.93 11.66
N LEU A 155 12.08 16.73 12.97
CA LEU A 155 10.90 16.30 13.73
C LEU A 155 10.41 17.46 14.57
N LEU A 156 9.17 17.89 14.39
CA LEU A 156 8.59 18.91 15.26
C LEU A 156 8.28 18.30 16.62
N GLN A 157 9.00 18.76 17.63
CA GLN A 157 8.90 18.27 19.00
C GLN A 157 7.64 18.78 19.70
N THR A 158 7.20 18.02 20.70
CA THR A 158 6.17 18.45 21.65
C THR A 158 6.67 18.30 23.07
N VAL A 159 6.18 19.18 23.97
CA VAL A 159 6.36 19.06 25.41
C VAL A 159 5.03 18.74 26.06
N ILE A 160 5.00 17.73 26.90
CA ILE A 160 3.82 17.38 27.70
C ILE A 160 3.79 18.31 28.92
N ASN A 161 2.78 19.16 28.99
CA ASN A 161 2.57 20.12 30.07
C ASN A 161 1.71 19.50 31.20
N ASP A 162 0.81 18.58 30.85
CA ASP A 162 -0.12 17.94 31.78
C ASP A 162 -0.25 16.46 31.41
N SER A 163 0.44 15.60 32.16
CA SER A 163 0.44 14.15 31.92
C SER A 163 -0.89 13.46 32.25
N THR A 164 -1.84 14.16 32.86
CA THR A 164 -3.21 13.65 33.05
C THR A 164 -4.07 13.82 31.80
N LYS A 165 -3.67 14.72 30.89
CA LYS A 165 -4.40 15.03 29.64
C LYS A 165 -3.69 14.54 28.38
N ALA A 166 -2.34 14.51 28.39
CA ALA A 166 -1.55 14.15 27.24
C ALA A 166 -0.50 13.08 27.56
N GLN A 167 -0.16 12.31 26.53
CA GLN A 167 0.88 11.29 26.61
C GLN A 167 1.65 11.18 25.28
N ALA A 168 2.94 10.87 25.36
CA ALA A 168 3.70 10.40 24.22
C ALA A 168 3.26 8.97 23.90
N ILE A 169 2.71 8.77 22.71
CA ILE A 169 2.25 7.45 22.26
C ILE A 169 3.25 6.75 21.35
N ALA A 170 4.20 7.49 20.80
CA ALA A 170 5.39 6.98 20.12
C ALA A 170 6.57 7.90 20.38
N VAL A 171 7.76 7.32 20.51
CA VAL A 171 8.99 8.02 20.86
C VAL A 171 10.06 7.75 19.82
N ALA A 172 10.65 8.80 19.27
CA ALA A 172 11.78 8.72 18.37
C ALA A 172 13.10 8.74 19.15
N THR A 173 14.07 7.93 18.70
CA THR A 173 15.42 7.86 19.30
C THR A 173 16.45 8.25 18.25
N ASN A 174 17.34 9.19 18.63
CA ASN A 174 18.42 9.67 17.78
C ASN A 174 19.70 8.83 17.93
N ASP A 175 20.71 9.14 17.10
CA ASP A 175 21.98 8.42 17.03
C ASP A 175 22.88 8.56 18.26
N VAL A 176 22.58 9.52 19.16
CA VAL A 176 23.28 9.73 20.44
C VAL A 176 22.47 9.25 21.65
N GLY A 177 21.36 8.55 21.42
CA GLY A 177 20.49 7.99 22.47
C GLY A 177 19.51 8.98 23.09
N GLY A 178 19.42 10.21 22.57
CA GLY A 178 18.38 11.18 22.95
C GLY A 178 17.02 10.75 22.42
N THR A 179 15.95 11.18 23.09
CA THR A 179 14.58 10.84 22.72
C THR A 179 13.71 12.07 22.55
N VAL A 180 12.81 12.02 21.57
CA VAL A 180 11.78 13.04 21.33
C VAL A 180 10.42 12.39 21.12
N ASN A 181 9.35 13.10 21.45
CA ASN A 181 7.99 12.62 21.21
C ASN A 181 7.72 12.62 19.70
N TRP A 182 7.68 11.45 19.08
CA TRP A 182 7.32 11.30 17.66
C TRP A 182 5.82 11.48 17.44
N ALA A 183 5.00 10.92 18.33
CA ALA A 183 3.55 11.14 18.33
C ALA A 183 3.06 11.41 19.75
N THR A 184 2.23 12.45 19.88
CA THR A 184 1.63 12.89 21.14
C THR A 184 0.10 12.89 21.00
N LYS A 185 -0.59 12.32 21.97
CA LYS A 185 -2.04 12.36 22.06
C LYS A 185 -2.47 13.20 23.24
N GLY A 186 -3.32 14.20 22.97
CA GLY A 186 -3.96 15.02 23.99
C GLY A 186 -5.45 15.24 23.66
N ALA A 187 -6.34 14.92 24.59
CA ALA A 187 -7.79 14.94 24.38
C ALA A 187 -8.20 14.18 23.09
N ASN A 188 -8.84 14.86 22.14
CA ASN A 188 -9.25 14.29 20.86
C ASN A 188 -8.19 14.50 19.74
N LEU A 189 -7.09 15.21 20.00
CA LEU A 189 -6.02 15.50 19.03
C LEU A 189 -4.87 14.51 19.20
N THR A 190 -4.51 13.82 18.11
CA THR A 190 -3.26 13.08 17.97
C THR A 190 -2.36 13.84 17.01
N TYR A 191 -1.13 14.15 17.43
CA TYR A 191 -0.14 14.85 16.62
C TYR A 191 1.05 13.94 16.32
N ILE A 192 1.49 13.91 15.05
CA ILE A 192 2.74 13.26 14.62
C ILE A 192 3.71 14.35 14.13
N GLY A 193 4.94 14.34 14.62
CA GLY A 193 5.95 15.41 14.37
C GLY A 193 6.55 15.43 12.98
N GLU A 194 6.11 14.56 12.07
CA GLU A 194 6.49 14.52 10.65
C GLU A 194 5.35 13.99 9.79
N VAL A 195 5.46 14.09 8.46
CA VAL A 195 4.62 13.34 7.50
C VAL A 195 5.31 12.00 7.19
N PRO A 196 4.81 10.86 7.68
CA PRO A 196 5.51 9.58 7.60
C PRO A 196 5.35 8.86 6.26
N PHE A 197 4.91 9.55 5.20
CA PHE A 197 4.70 9.00 3.85
C PHE A 197 5.87 9.25 2.90
N SER A 198 6.84 10.09 3.26
CA SER A 198 8.00 10.38 2.43
C SER A 198 8.85 9.15 2.12
N TYR A 199 8.92 8.20 3.05
CA TYR A 199 9.56 6.90 2.89
C TYR A 199 8.69 5.85 3.57
N THR A 200 8.47 4.72 2.90
CA THR A 200 7.61 3.65 3.39
C THR A 200 8.32 2.31 3.27
N GLY A 201 8.19 1.47 4.28
CA GLY A 201 8.80 0.14 4.29
C GLY A 201 8.11 -0.79 5.29
N PRO A 202 8.27 -2.12 5.13
CA PRO A 202 7.59 -3.10 5.97
C PRO A 202 8.08 -3.13 7.42
N ASN A 203 9.16 -2.39 7.73
CA ASN A 203 9.76 -2.29 9.06
C ASN A 203 9.87 -0.83 9.53
N ASP A 204 9.24 0.10 8.82
CA ASP A 204 9.40 1.53 8.99
C ASP A 204 8.31 2.13 9.89
N ARG A 205 8.55 3.36 10.41
CA ARG A 205 7.59 4.15 11.19
C ARG A 205 6.26 4.43 10.49
N TYR A 206 6.21 4.23 9.18
CA TYR A 206 4.96 4.24 8.41
C TYR A 206 3.91 3.29 9.02
N LEU A 207 4.33 2.14 9.58
CA LEU A 207 3.42 1.20 10.24
C LEU A 207 2.73 1.82 11.46
N ALA A 208 3.42 2.65 12.23
CA ALA A 208 2.83 3.38 13.36
C ALA A 208 1.78 4.41 12.88
N ALA A 209 2.09 5.14 11.81
CA ALA A 209 1.15 6.09 11.22
C ALA A 209 -0.12 5.41 10.68
N ILE A 210 0.02 4.24 10.04
CA ILE A 210 -1.11 3.45 9.57
C ILE A 210 -2.05 3.08 10.73
N ASP A 211 -1.51 2.61 11.84
CA ASP A 211 -2.33 2.27 13.01
C ASP A 211 -3.01 3.51 13.61
N LEU A 212 -2.31 4.65 13.64
CA LEU A 212 -2.87 5.91 14.12
C LEU A 212 -3.98 6.46 13.22
N LEU A 213 -3.89 6.30 11.89
CA LEU A 213 -4.99 6.58 10.96
C LEU A 213 -6.23 5.74 11.30
N GLY A 214 -6.05 4.48 11.69
CA GLY A 214 -7.13 3.60 12.15
C GLY A 214 -7.85 4.14 13.37
N THR A 215 -7.19 4.89 14.26
CA THR A 215 -7.84 5.50 15.45
C THR A 215 -8.83 6.60 15.09
N VAL A 216 -8.71 7.19 13.89
CA VAL A 216 -9.62 8.22 13.38
C VAL A 216 -10.68 7.59 12.46
N SER A 217 -10.28 6.71 11.55
CA SER A 217 -11.18 6.14 10.55
C SER A 217 -12.12 5.07 11.13
N ASN A 218 -11.64 4.24 12.06
CA ASN A 218 -12.47 3.26 12.75
C ASN A 218 -11.90 2.91 14.14
N PRO A 219 -12.16 3.73 15.16
CA PRO A 219 -11.64 3.50 16.52
C PRO A 219 -12.12 2.18 17.14
N THR A 220 -13.21 1.62 16.66
CA THR A 220 -13.80 0.35 17.14
C THR A 220 -13.38 -0.87 16.31
N MET A 221 -12.43 -0.72 15.38
CA MET A 221 -11.93 -1.82 14.55
C MET A 221 -11.51 -3.03 15.37
N LEU A 222 -11.93 -4.22 14.94
CA LEU A 222 -11.56 -5.48 15.56
C LEU A 222 -10.14 -5.87 15.13
N ALA A 223 -9.37 -6.40 16.06
CA ALA A 223 -8.08 -7.01 15.75
C ALA A 223 -8.31 -8.47 15.32
N ARG A 224 -7.86 -8.80 14.10
CA ARG A 224 -7.89 -10.16 13.55
C ARG A 224 -6.48 -10.58 13.19
N LYS A 225 -6.13 -11.85 13.39
CA LYS A 225 -4.82 -12.39 13.03
C LYS A 225 -4.94 -13.27 11.78
N ARG A 226 -4.92 -12.65 10.62
CA ARG A 226 -5.07 -13.31 9.31
C ARG A 226 -3.74 -13.31 8.56
N ALA A 227 -3.45 -14.40 7.83
CA ALA A 227 -2.29 -14.50 6.95
C ALA A 227 -2.71 -14.96 5.56
N LEU A 228 -1.92 -14.58 4.56
CA LEU A 228 -2.04 -14.99 3.17
C LEU A 228 -0.70 -15.49 2.65
N VAL A 229 -0.75 -16.45 1.74
CA VAL A 229 0.41 -16.87 0.94
C VAL A 229 0.02 -16.93 -0.53
N ARG A 230 0.88 -16.37 -1.37
CA ARG A 230 0.76 -16.40 -2.83
C ARG A 230 1.96 -17.15 -3.41
N ILE A 231 1.71 -18.08 -4.32
CA ILE A 231 2.74 -18.72 -5.14
C ILE A 231 2.84 -17.92 -6.42
N GLU A 232 4.02 -17.40 -6.67
CA GLU A 232 4.29 -16.34 -7.64
C GLU A 232 4.79 -16.89 -8.97
N ASP A 233 4.60 -16.12 -10.05
CA ASP A 233 5.17 -16.32 -11.39
C ASP A 233 4.93 -17.69 -12.01
N VAL A 234 3.83 -18.35 -11.66
CA VAL A 234 3.56 -19.70 -12.17
C VAL A 234 3.16 -19.64 -13.64
N SER A 235 3.97 -20.29 -14.49
CA SER A 235 3.82 -20.27 -15.93
C SER A 235 3.79 -21.69 -16.56
N ALA A 236 3.64 -21.75 -17.87
CA ALA A 236 3.68 -23.02 -18.62
C ALA A 236 5.06 -23.71 -18.59
N ASP A 237 6.13 -23.00 -18.19
CA ASP A 237 7.50 -23.51 -18.10
C ASP A 237 7.83 -24.14 -16.74
N ASP A 238 6.95 -24.01 -15.75
CA ASP A 238 7.20 -24.47 -14.38
C ASP A 238 7.21 -26.00 -14.23
N SER A 239 7.87 -26.44 -13.16
CA SER A 239 7.92 -27.85 -12.77
C SER A 239 6.62 -28.33 -12.13
N PRO A 240 5.84 -29.25 -12.77
CA PRO A 240 4.64 -29.81 -12.17
C PRO A 240 4.90 -30.52 -10.83
N THR A 241 6.11 -31.03 -10.62
CA THR A 241 6.51 -31.72 -9.39
C THR A 241 6.67 -30.74 -8.24
N GLN A 242 7.32 -29.59 -8.47
CA GLN A 242 7.46 -28.55 -7.45
C GLN A 242 6.11 -27.96 -7.07
N LEU A 243 5.25 -27.64 -8.05
CA LEU A 243 3.90 -27.12 -7.81
C LEU A 243 3.06 -28.08 -6.94
N ARG A 244 3.13 -29.39 -7.21
CA ARG A 244 2.44 -30.40 -6.39
C ARG A 244 3.01 -30.50 -4.98
N ALA A 245 4.33 -30.48 -4.83
CA ALA A 245 4.97 -30.54 -3.52
C ALA A 245 4.58 -29.35 -2.63
N ILE A 246 4.50 -28.14 -3.21
CA ILE A 246 4.02 -26.93 -2.53
C ILE A 246 2.56 -27.12 -2.10
N ALA A 247 1.68 -27.58 -2.99
CA ALA A 247 0.27 -27.83 -2.69
C ALA A 247 0.08 -28.87 -1.57
N ASP A 248 0.84 -29.97 -1.61
CA ASP A 248 0.78 -31.02 -0.59
C ASP A 248 1.19 -30.50 0.79
N TYR A 249 2.28 -29.71 0.83
CA TYR A 249 2.72 -29.10 2.08
C TYR A 249 1.67 -28.14 2.65
N LEU A 250 1.20 -27.18 1.86
CA LEU A 250 0.23 -26.18 2.31
C LEU A 250 -1.08 -26.83 2.76
N TYR A 251 -1.56 -27.82 2.02
CA TYR A 251 -2.74 -28.61 2.39
C TYR A 251 -2.54 -29.37 3.70
N SER A 252 -1.36 -29.97 3.92
CA SER A 252 -1.03 -30.68 5.16
C SER A 252 -1.03 -29.79 6.41
N LYS A 253 -0.89 -28.47 6.21
CA LYS A 253 -0.90 -27.43 7.25
C LYS A 253 -2.23 -26.70 7.35
N ASN A 254 -3.25 -27.08 6.59
CA ASN A 254 -4.53 -26.38 6.45
C ASN A 254 -4.34 -24.92 6.03
N VAL A 255 -3.42 -24.67 5.11
CA VAL A 255 -3.10 -23.33 4.58
C VAL A 255 -3.72 -23.19 3.19
N PRO A 256 -4.81 -22.44 3.03
CA PRO A 256 -5.28 -22.01 1.73
C PRO A 256 -4.27 -21.04 1.12
N PHE A 257 -4.14 -21.03 -0.19
CA PHE A 257 -3.14 -20.25 -0.89
C PHE A 257 -3.66 -19.71 -2.22
N THR A 258 -2.95 -18.73 -2.76
CA THR A 258 -3.22 -18.15 -4.08
C THR A 258 -2.10 -18.54 -5.02
N VAL A 259 -2.38 -18.67 -6.30
CA VAL A 259 -1.40 -19.00 -7.36
C VAL A 259 -1.52 -17.93 -8.44
N ALA A 260 -0.50 -17.12 -8.60
CA ALA A 260 -0.39 -16.08 -9.61
C ALA A 260 0.11 -16.73 -10.92
N VAL A 261 -0.77 -16.81 -11.92
CA VAL A 261 -0.52 -17.56 -13.14
C VAL A 261 -0.32 -16.63 -14.31
N ILE A 262 0.83 -16.78 -14.99
CA ILE A 262 1.15 -16.19 -16.29
C ILE A 262 0.63 -17.16 -17.37
N PRO A 263 -0.49 -16.84 -18.07
CA PRO A 263 -1.14 -17.82 -18.92
C PRO A 263 -0.46 -18.07 -20.27
N PHE A 264 0.50 -17.22 -20.65
CA PHE A 264 1.28 -17.37 -21.87
C PHE A 264 2.75 -17.05 -21.60
N TYR A 265 3.58 -18.09 -21.52
CA TYR A 265 5.03 -17.97 -21.34
C TYR A 265 5.72 -17.69 -22.67
N VAL A 266 6.64 -16.72 -22.69
CA VAL A 266 7.42 -16.32 -23.85
C VAL A 266 8.87 -16.10 -23.44
N ASP A 267 9.80 -16.78 -24.13
CA ASP A 267 11.23 -16.48 -24.15
C ASP A 267 11.62 -16.19 -25.60
N PRO A 268 11.52 -14.93 -26.04
CA PRO A 268 11.60 -14.59 -27.46
C PRO A 268 13.00 -14.78 -28.05
N ASN A 269 14.04 -14.77 -27.22
CA ASN A 269 15.43 -14.89 -27.61
C ASN A 269 16.07 -16.22 -27.18
N GLY A 270 15.33 -17.10 -26.52
CA GLY A 270 15.86 -18.34 -25.94
C GLY A 270 16.86 -18.07 -24.82
N TYR A 271 16.64 -17.01 -24.05
CA TYR A 271 17.55 -16.58 -22.97
C TYR A 271 17.82 -17.71 -21.98
N TYR A 272 16.76 -18.44 -21.60
CA TYR A 272 16.86 -19.63 -20.75
C TYR A 272 16.89 -20.95 -21.54
N ASN A 273 16.81 -20.91 -22.89
CA ASN A 273 16.75 -22.09 -23.75
C ASN A 273 17.86 -22.13 -24.81
N ASN A 274 19.10 -21.79 -24.41
CA ASN A 274 20.31 -21.88 -25.26
C ASN A 274 20.18 -21.15 -26.62
N GLY A 275 19.52 -20.01 -26.65
CA GLY A 275 19.31 -19.19 -27.84
C GLY A 275 18.14 -19.65 -28.73
N VAL A 276 17.37 -20.62 -28.32
CA VAL A 276 16.20 -21.12 -29.08
C VAL A 276 14.93 -20.48 -28.51
N PRO A 277 14.20 -19.64 -29.28
CA PRO A 277 12.96 -19.01 -28.82
C PRO A 277 11.91 -20.02 -28.35
N VAL A 278 11.21 -19.68 -27.26
CA VAL A 278 10.14 -20.50 -26.68
C VAL A 278 8.85 -19.69 -26.57
N SER A 279 7.72 -20.34 -26.82
CA SER A 279 6.39 -19.76 -26.71
C SER A 279 5.42 -20.87 -26.31
N LEU A 280 4.92 -20.82 -25.07
CA LEU A 280 4.10 -21.89 -24.49
C LEU A 280 2.76 -21.33 -23.96
N HIS A 281 1.68 -21.65 -24.69
CA HIS A 281 0.35 -21.42 -24.13
C HIS A 281 0.08 -22.42 -23.01
N LEU A 282 -0.56 -21.98 -21.95
CA LEU A 282 -0.84 -22.82 -20.78
C LEU A 282 -1.52 -24.16 -21.17
N ARG A 283 -2.50 -24.14 -22.11
CA ARG A 283 -3.20 -25.32 -22.59
C ARG A 283 -2.30 -26.37 -23.26
N GLN A 284 -1.12 -25.99 -23.75
CA GLN A 284 -0.22 -26.89 -24.46
C GLN A 284 0.61 -27.76 -23.50
N VAL A 285 0.73 -27.38 -22.23
CA VAL A 285 1.56 -28.08 -21.24
C VAL A 285 0.67 -28.78 -20.22
N SER A 286 0.17 -29.97 -20.61
CA SER A 286 -0.76 -30.75 -19.79
C SER A 286 -0.23 -31.09 -18.39
N GLY A 287 1.08 -31.21 -18.21
CA GLY A 287 1.72 -31.43 -16.91
C GLY A 287 1.45 -30.30 -15.94
N VAL A 288 1.66 -29.05 -16.37
CA VAL A 288 1.40 -27.84 -15.57
C VAL A 288 -0.10 -27.65 -15.35
N VAL A 289 -0.93 -27.82 -16.41
CA VAL A 289 -2.40 -27.74 -16.28
C VAL A 289 -2.90 -28.71 -15.20
N ASN A 290 -2.42 -29.97 -15.22
CA ASN A 290 -2.80 -30.95 -14.22
C ASN A 290 -2.25 -30.64 -12.82
N ALA A 291 -1.07 -29.99 -12.71
CA ALA A 291 -0.54 -29.51 -11.44
C ALA A 291 -1.38 -28.36 -10.88
N LEU A 292 -1.79 -27.40 -11.70
CA LEU A 292 -2.68 -26.31 -11.28
C LEU A 292 -4.06 -26.80 -10.83
N LYS A 293 -4.66 -27.76 -11.55
CA LYS A 293 -5.91 -28.44 -11.10
C LYS A 293 -5.72 -29.15 -9.76
N TYR A 294 -4.55 -29.77 -9.57
CA TYR A 294 -4.19 -30.38 -8.29
C TYR A 294 -4.05 -29.34 -7.19
N MET A 295 -3.36 -28.22 -7.44
CA MET A 295 -3.26 -27.10 -6.50
C MET A 295 -4.64 -26.58 -6.08
N GLN A 296 -5.58 -26.42 -7.04
CA GLN A 296 -6.97 -26.03 -6.73
C GLN A 296 -7.67 -27.07 -5.83
N SER A 297 -7.47 -28.37 -6.09
CA SER A 297 -8.04 -29.44 -5.24
C SER A 297 -7.48 -29.44 -3.81
N LYS A 298 -6.34 -28.77 -3.58
CA LYS A 298 -5.66 -28.63 -2.30
C LYS A 298 -5.89 -27.26 -1.63
N GLY A 299 -6.83 -26.47 -2.13
CA GLY A 299 -7.19 -25.16 -1.55
C GLY A 299 -6.54 -23.97 -2.21
N GLY A 300 -5.89 -24.15 -3.36
CA GLY A 300 -5.32 -23.07 -4.19
C GLY A 300 -6.40 -22.31 -4.95
N THR A 301 -6.26 -20.98 -5.00
CA THR A 301 -7.06 -20.08 -5.84
C THR A 301 -6.17 -19.51 -6.94
N LEU A 302 -6.53 -19.75 -8.22
CA LEU A 302 -5.78 -19.17 -9.34
C LEU A 302 -6.17 -17.71 -9.51
N ILE A 303 -5.17 -16.85 -9.71
CA ILE A 303 -5.33 -15.46 -10.11
C ILE A 303 -4.55 -15.21 -11.40
N MET A 304 -4.90 -14.17 -12.15
CA MET A 304 -4.22 -13.83 -13.38
C MET A 304 -3.07 -12.87 -13.08
N HIS A 305 -1.85 -13.19 -13.52
CA HIS A 305 -0.64 -12.41 -13.36
C HIS A 305 -0.14 -11.92 -14.72
N GLY A 306 -0.70 -10.79 -15.19
CA GLY A 306 -0.51 -10.34 -16.55
C GLY A 306 -1.06 -11.30 -17.60
N TYR A 307 -0.73 -11.07 -18.89
CA TYR A 307 -0.93 -12.01 -19.99
C TYR A 307 0.35 -12.77 -20.33
N THR A 308 1.46 -12.04 -20.48
CA THR A 308 2.77 -12.62 -20.79
C THR A 308 3.84 -12.29 -19.76
N HIS A 309 3.55 -11.38 -18.81
CA HIS A 309 4.51 -10.85 -17.86
C HIS A 309 5.82 -10.36 -18.55
N GLN A 310 5.67 -9.75 -19.71
CA GLN A 310 6.73 -9.08 -20.46
C GLN A 310 6.12 -8.15 -21.54
N TYR A 311 6.89 -7.18 -22.02
CA TYR A 311 6.45 -6.21 -23.00
C TYR A 311 7.08 -6.49 -24.36
N SER A 312 6.23 -6.78 -25.35
CA SER A 312 6.56 -6.73 -26.79
C SER A 312 7.81 -7.52 -27.23
N ASN A 313 8.17 -8.59 -26.51
CA ASN A 313 9.32 -9.44 -26.79
C ASN A 313 10.69 -8.70 -26.78
N VAL A 314 10.80 -7.67 -25.96
CA VAL A 314 12.04 -6.90 -25.76
C VAL A 314 12.38 -6.82 -24.27
N ALA A 315 13.65 -6.65 -23.93
CA ALA A 315 14.09 -6.41 -22.56
C ALA A 315 13.40 -5.18 -21.97
N ASN A 316 12.88 -5.33 -20.73
CA ASN A 316 12.11 -4.28 -20.03
C ASN A 316 12.07 -4.49 -18.51
N PRO A 317 13.14 -4.31 -17.74
CA PRO A 317 14.49 -3.96 -18.18
C PRO A 317 15.44 -5.17 -18.37
N TYR A 318 15.00 -6.42 -18.16
CA TYR A 318 15.90 -7.57 -18.00
C TYR A 318 16.11 -8.35 -19.29
N SER A 319 15.40 -9.43 -19.49
CA SER A 319 15.67 -10.43 -20.54
C SER A 319 14.68 -10.44 -21.71
N GLY A 320 13.51 -9.86 -21.54
CA GLY A 320 12.36 -10.01 -22.43
C GLY A 320 11.55 -11.28 -22.18
N VAL A 321 11.92 -12.06 -21.18
CA VAL A 321 11.27 -13.33 -20.84
C VAL A 321 10.11 -13.09 -19.87
N SER A 322 9.09 -13.92 -19.96
CA SER A 322 7.97 -13.97 -19.00
C SER A 322 8.49 -14.19 -17.58
N ALA A 323 7.90 -13.52 -16.62
CA ALA A 323 8.27 -13.44 -15.20
C ALA A 323 9.48 -12.55 -14.88
N ASP A 324 10.38 -12.26 -15.85
CA ASP A 324 11.50 -11.35 -15.60
C ASP A 324 11.10 -9.87 -15.74
N ASP A 325 10.22 -9.54 -16.69
CA ASP A 325 10.08 -8.17 -17.19
C ASP A 325 8.69 -7.56 -16.93
N PHE A 326 8.64 -6.23 -16.94
CA PHE A 326 7.41 -5.45 -16.81
C PHE A 326 6.52 -5.63 -18.05
N GLU A 327 5.21 -5.71 -17.88
CA GLU A 327 4.26 -5.86 -18.97
C GLU A 327 3.56 -4.56 -19.37
N PHE A 328 3.15 -3.75 -18.39
CA PHE A 328 2.30 -2.57 -18.60
C PHE A 328 3.07 -1.25 -18.47
N TYR A 329 4.31 -1.32 -18.03
CA TYR A 329 5.14 -0.15 -17.76
C TYR A 329 6.54 -0.34 -18.32
N ARG A 330 7.18 0.76 -18.75
CA ARG A 330 8.59 0.75 -19.17
C ARG A 330 9.49 1.02 -17.98
N ALA A 331 10.58 0.28 -17.89
CA ALA A 331 11.58 0.47 -16.87
C ALA A 331 12.98 0.25 -17.43
N HIS A 332 13.99 0.83 -16.79
CA HIS A 332 15.40 0.56 -17.07
C HIS A 332 16.19 0.43 -15.77
N ILE A 333 17.38 -0.16 -15.85
CA ILE A 333 18.33 -0.19 -14.73
C ILE A 333 19.32 0.95 -14.94
N ASN A 334 19.40 1.86 -13.97
CA ASN A 334 20.29 3.00 -14.05
C ASN A 334 21.76 2.62 -13.71
N SER A 335 22.69 3.58 -13.88
CA SER A 335 24.12 3.37 -13.62
C SER A 335 24.46 3.02 -12.16
N SER A 336 23.53 3.28 -11.24
CA SER A 336 23.66 2.94 -9.82
C SER A 336 22.93 1.64 -9.45
N ASN A 337 22.56 0.81 -10.44
CA ASN A 337 21.91 -0.48 -10.27
C ASN A 337 20.50 -0.41 -9.59
N TYR A 338 19.76 0.69 -9.78
CA TYR A 338 18.37 0.77 -9.37
C TYR A 338 17.43 0.61 -10.56
N VAL A 339 16.31 -0.09 -10.35
CA VAL A 339 15.20 -0.09 -11.31
C VAL A 339 14.54 1.27 -11.27
N VAL A 340 14.46 1.91 -12.43
CA VAL A 340 13.80 3.20 -12.63
C VAL A 340 12.58 3.00 -13.52
N TYR A 341 11.44 3.43 -13.05
CA TYR A 341 10.21 3.47 -13.83
C TYR A 341 10.26 4.65 -14.79
N ASP A 342 10.04 4.39 -16.08
CA ASP A 342 10.11 5.42 -17.13
C ASP A 342 8.73 6.03 -17.41
N THR A 343 7.91 5.28 -18.13
CA THR A 343 6.57 5.68 -18.58
C THR A 343 5.70 4.43 -18.75
N PRO A 344 4.37 4.57 -18.82
CA PRO A 344 3.54 3.52 -19.40
C PRO A 344 4.06 3.08 -20.76
N VAL A 345 3.70 1.88 -21.21
CA VAL A 345 4.07 1.38 -22.54
C VAL A 345 3.49 2.27 -23.65
N ALA A 346 4.10 2.26 -24.85
CA ALA A 346 3.69 3.17 -25.92
C ALA A 346 2.25 2.95 -26.40
N GLU A 347 1.73 1.74 -26.25
CA GLU A 347 0.36 1.35 -26.65
C GLU A 347 -0.67 1.59 -25.53
N ASP A 348 -0.26 2.15 -24.39
CA ASP A 348 -1.12 2.37 -23.22
C ASP A 348 -2.44 3.04 -23.61
N SER A 349 -3.50 2.27 -23.50
CA SER A 349 -4.87 2.68 -23.77
C SER A 349 -5.86 1.65 -23.21
N MET A 350 -7.08 2.08 -22.93
CA MET A 350 -8.13 1.17 -22.46
C MET A 350 -8.31 -0.04 -23.39
N SER A 351 -8.26 0.16 -24.71
CA SER A 351 -8.45 -0.91 -25.69
C SER A 351 -7.29 -1.91 -25.70
N TRP A 352 -6.05 -1.43 -25.56
CA TRP A 352 -4.87 -2.28 -25.51
C TRP A 352 -4.89 -3.15 -24.26
N THR A 353 -5.11 -2.54 -23.10
CA THR A 353 -5.16 -3.24 -21.81
C THR A 353 -6.30 -4.25 -21.78
N GLN A 354 -7.50 -3.87 -22.25
CA GLN A 354 -8.63 -4.81 -22.38
C GLN A 354 -8.27 -5.99 -23.28
N GLY A 355 -7.57 -5.75 -24.40
CA GLY A 355 -7.10 -6.79 -25.30
C GLY A 355 -6.15 -7.77 -24.62
N ARG A 356 -5.22 -7.28 -23.77
CA ARG A 356 -4.31 -8.15 -23.00
C ARG A 356 -5.07 -8.97 -21.96
N ILE A 357 -5.96 -8.36 -21.20
CA ILE A 357 -6.79 -9.06 -20.21
C ILE A 357 -7.64 -10.14 -20.88
N GLN A 358 -8.31 -9.82 -22.00
CA GLN A 358 -9.14 -10.78 -22.72
C GLN A 358 -8.32 -11.97 -23.25
N LYS A 359 -7.12 -11.75 -23.78
CA LYS A 359 -6.21 -12.81 -24.22
C LYS A 359 -5.83 -13.73 -23.05
N GLY A 360 -5.44 -13.15 -21.90
CA GLY A 360 -5.12 -13.93 -20.72
C GLY A 360 -6.29 -14.78 -20.22
N LEU A 361 -7.48 -14.19 -20.08
CA LEU A 361 -8.69 -14.92 -19.67
C LEU A 361 -9.06 -16.03 -20.66
N LEU A 362 -8.84 -15.83 -21.97
CA LEU A 362 -9.03 -16.85 -22.98
C LEU A 362 -8.07 -18.03 -22.80
N GLU A 363 -6.81 -17.78 -22.42
CA GLU A 363 -5.86 -18.86 -22.13
C GLU A 363 -6.31 -19.73 -20.94
N PHE A 364 -6.81 -19.10 -19.86
CA PHE A 364 -7.41 -19.85 -18.74
C PHE A 364 -8.58 -20.71 -19.21
N SER A 365 -9.49 -20.17 -19.99
CA SER A 365 -10.64 -20.89 -20.54
C SER A 365 -10.20 -22.07 -21.43
N ASN A 366 -9.25 -21.82 -22.33
CA ASN A 366 -8.71 -22.84 -23.25
C ASN A 366 -7.98 -23.97 -22.51
N ALA A 367 -7.39 -23.70 -21.34
CA ALA A 367 -6.77 -24.68 -20.46
C ALA A 367 -7.79 -25.41 -19.54
N GLY A 368 -9.08 -25.04 -19.62
CA GLY A 368 -10.16 -25.65 -18.85
C GLY A 368 -10.27 -25.16 -17.41
N PHE A 369 -9.90 -23.90 -17.16
CA PHE A 369 -10.07 -23.21 -15.89
C PHE A 369 -11.24 -22.22 -15.95
N GLN A 370 -11.82 -21.93 -14.78
CA GLN A 370 -12.71 -20.79 -14.62
C GLN A 370 -11.91 -19.47 -14.76
N ALA A 371 -12.55 -18.42 -15.24
CA ALA A 371 -11.95 -17.11 -15.31
C ALA A 371 -11.54 -16.61 -13.92
N PRO A 372 -10.27 -16.22 -13.70
CA PRO A 372 -9.84 -15.60 -12.46
C PRO A 372 -10.62 -14.33 -12.15
N THR A 373 -10.91 -14.08 -10.88
CA THR A 373 -11.62 -12.88 -10.42
C THR A 373 -10.72 -11.89 -9.70
N ILE A 374 -9.45 -12.24 -9.53
CA ILE A 374 -8.41 -11.42 -8.92
C ILE A 374 -7.28 -11.28 -9.95
N PHE A 375 -6.74 -10.08 -10.06
CA PHE A 375 -5.63 -9.74 -10.94
C PHE A 375 -4.42 -9.28 -10.14
N GLU A 376 -3.24 -9.55 -10.65
CA GLU A 376 -1.99 -9.03 -10.16
C GLU A 376 -1.22 -8.41 -11.32
N PRO A 377 -0.91 -7.10 -11.25
CA PRO A 377 -0.08 -6.46 -12.25
C PRO A 377 1.38 -6.95 -12.14
N PRO A 378 2.02 -7.40 -13.25
CA PRO A 378 3.44 -7.70 -13.27
C PRO A 378 4.30 -6.57 -12.68
N HIS A 379 5.20 -6.91 -11.75
CA HIS A 379 6.02 -5.97 -10.99
C HIS A 379 5.24 -4.83 -10.30
N TYR A 380 3.92 -5.00 -10.07
CA TYR A 380 3.05 -3.98 -9.46
C TYR A 380 3.03 -2.65 -10.21
N ALA A 381 3.35 -2.64 -11.52
CA ALA A 381 3.49 -1.43 -12.31
C ALA A 381 2.51 -1.39 -13.48
N ALA A 382 1.67 -0.37 -13.49
CA ALA A 382 0.68 -0.11 -14.53
C ALA A 382 0.31 1.37 -14.57
N SER A 383 -0.30 1.83 -15.66
CA SER A 383 -0.82 3.19 -15.78
C SER A 383 -2.15 3.37 -15.05
N ALA A 384 -2.55 4.62 -14.84
CA ALA A 384 -3.87 4.94 -14.32
C ALA A 384 -5.00 4.39 -15.22
N ILE A 385 -4.77 4.33 -16.52
CA ILE A 385 -5.71 3.75 -17.51
C ILE A 385 -5.80 2.23 -17.32
N ASP A 386 -4.66 1.56 -17.15
CA ASP A 386 -4.62 0.12 -16.89
C ASP A 386 -5.39 -0.24 -15.61
N TYR A 387 -5.17 0.51 -14.52
CA TYR A 387 -5.87 0.29 -13.26
C TYR A 387 -7.39 0.44 -13.39
N GLN A 388 -7.88 1.35 -14.24
CA GLN A 388 -9.33 1.44 -14.54
C GLN A 388 -9.84 0.18 -15.24
N VAL A 389 -9.08 -0.36 -16.20
CA VAL A 389 -9.44 -1.59 -16.90
C VAL A 389 -9.42 -2.79 -15.95
N PHE A 390 -8.40 -2.87 -15.07
CA PHE A 390 -8.34 -3.92 -14.05
C PHE A 390 -9.54 -3.86 -13.11
N ASN A 391 -9.92 -2.66 -12.66
CA ASN A 391 -11.10 -2.45 -11.82
C ASN A 391 -12.41 -2.88 -12.52
N ALA A 392 -12.52 -2.63 -13.81
CA ALA A 392 -13.70 -3.03 -14.60
C ALA A 392 -13.76 -4.55 -14.89
N SER A 393 -12.60 -5.23 -14.89
CA SER A 393 -12.47 -6.63 -15.33
C SER A 393 -12.42 -7.63 -14.16
N PHE A 394 -11.97 -7.21 -12.99
CA PHE A 394 -11.75 -8.06 -11.82
C PHE A 394 -12.43 -7.52 -10.57
N THR A 395 -12.70 -8.40 -9.61
CA THR A 395 -13.34 -8.01 -8.34
C THR A 395 -12.35 -7.49 -7.29
N ALA A 396 -11.06 -7.76 -7.48
CA ALA A 396 -9.98 -7.27 -6.64
C ALA A 396 -8.63 -7.37 -7.39
N ARG A 397 -7.66 -6.59 -6.92
CA ARG A 397 -6.24 -6.81 -7.19
C ARG A 397 -5.57 -7.44 -5.98
N TYR A 398 -4.50 -8.22 -6.20
CA TYR A 398 -3.57 -8.65 -5.16
C TYR A 398 -2.25 -7.95 -5.46
N ASP A 399 -1.98 -6.82 -4.78
CA ASP A 399 -1.09 -5.80 -5.34
C ASP A 399 -0.48 -4.89 -4.26
N ARG A 400 0.59 -4.21 -4.65
CA ARG A 400 1.03 -2.91 -4.14
C ARG A 400 0.57 -1.86 -5.14
N GLY A 401 0.00 -0.74 -4.72
CA GLY A 401 -0.45 0.26 -5.68
C GLY A 401 0.71 1.09 -6.25
N LEU A 402 0.67 1.41 -7.56
CA LEU A 402 1.46 2.45 -8.20
C LEU A 402 0.54 3.63 -8.56
N TYR A 403 0.94 4.82 -8.16
CA TYR A 403 0.12 6.03 -8.33
C TYR A 403 0.94 7.11 -9.03
N ALA A 404 0.26 7.98 -9.78
CA ALA A 404 0.86 9.12 -10.45
C ALA A 404 0.23 10.41 -9.93
N THR A 405 1.05 11.42 -9.66
CA THR A 405 0.62 12.78 -9.31
C THR A 405 -0.33 13.35 -10.35
N GLY A 406 -1.29 14.17 -9.92
CA GLY A 406 -2.24 14.86 -10.79
C GLY A 406 -3.43 14.02 -11.25
N TRP A 407 -3.57 12.78 -10.82
CA TRP A 407 -4.74 11.95 -11.10
C TRP A 407 -6.00 12.43 -10.36
N CYS A 408 -5.83 12.99 -9.18
CA CYS A 408 -6.91 13.38 -8.28
C CYS A 408 -6.90 14.88 -7.94
N PRO A 409 -6.94 15.82 -8.91
CA PRO A 409 -6.88 17.24 -8.61
C PRO A 409 -7.98 17.63 -7.62
N ASN A 410 -7.59 18.28 -6.51
CA ASN A 410 -8.49 18.63 -5.41
C ASN A 410 -9.34 17.45 -4.89
N GLY A 411 -8.77 16.24 -4.89
CA GLY A 411 -9.45 15.03 -4.43
C GLY A 411 -10.49 14.46 -5.40
N VAL A 412 -10.60 14.96 -6.63
CA VAL A 412 -11.54 14.45 -7.64
C VAL A 412 -10.80 13.51 -8.59
N CYS A 413 -10.68 12.25 -8.21
CA CYS A 413 -9.93 11.26 -8.96
C CYS A 413 -10.55 10.95 -10.34
N GLY A 414 -9.67 10.73 -11.32
CA GLY A 414 -10.06 10.45 -12.71
C GLY A 414 -10.40 11.68 -13.53
N THR A 415 -10.23 12.89 -13.00
CA THR A 415 -10.47 14.14 -13.73
C THR A 415 -9.20 14.86 -14.13
N GLY A 416 -8.07 14.48 -13.53
CA GLY A 416 -6.76 15.05 -13.84
C GLY A 416 -5.98 14.24 -14.87
N THR A 417 -4.85 14.80 -15.28
CA THR A 417 -3.88 14.13 -16.17
C THR A 417 -2.76 13.56 -15.34
N PRO A 418 -2.53 12.23 -15.33
CA PRO A 418 -1.44 11.63 -14.58
C PRO A 418 -0.08 12.15 -15.04
N ASN A 419 0.77 12.54 -14.10
CA ASN A 419 2.15 12.90 -14.37
C ASN A 419 3.06 11.69 -14.07
N TYR A 420 3.38 10.93 -15.08
CA TYR A 420 4.20 9.73 -14.92
C TYR A 420 5.70 9.99 -14.67
N THR A 421 6.13 11.26 -14.60
CA THR A 421 7.46 11.61 -14.11
C THR A 421 7.52 11.74 -12.58
N GLN A 422 6.35 11.72 -11.92
CA GLN A 422 6.17 11.83 -10.48
C GLN A 422 5.23 10.71 -10.03
N ILE A 423 5.81 9.53 -9.85
CA ILE A 423 5.08 8.34 -9.42
C ILE A 423 5.54 7.89 -8.05
N TYR A 424 4.67 7.22 -7.32
CA TYR A 424 4.97 6.63 -6.02
C TYR A 424 4.28 5.29 -5.84
N GLY A 425 4.97 4.37 -5.18
CA GLY A 425 4.41 3.08 -4.76
C GLY A 425 3.86 3.15 -3.35
N GLN A 426 2.81 2.40 -3.08
CA GLN A 426 2.28 2.25 -1.73
C GLN A 426 1.91 0.79 -1.47
N PHE A 427 2.41 0.22 -0.36
CA PHE A 427 1.93 -1.06 0.11
C PHE A 427 0.90 -0.89 1.23
N PHE A 428 0.06 -1.89 1.39
CA PHE A 428 -1.02 -1.89 2.37
C PHE A 428 -0.88 -3.07 3.32
N PRO A 429 -1.05 -2.87 4.65
CA PRO A 429 -1.00 -3.96 5.62
C PRO A 429 -2.34 -4.69 5.77
N TYR A 430 -3.39 -4.19 5.15
CA TYR A 430 -4.76 -4.68 5.22
C TYR A 430 -5.51 -4.38 3.91
N LEU A 431 -6.73 -4.93 3.80
CA LEU A 431 -7.59 -4.67 2.64
C LEU A 431 -7.93 -3.18 2.54
N VAL A 432 -7.76 -2.60 1.35
CA VAL A 432 -8.17 -1.23 1.05
C VAL A 432 -9.05 -1.17 -0.18
N ARG A 433 -9.72 -0.05 -0.37
CA ARG A 433 -10.25 0.38 -1.66
C ARG A 433 -9.44 1.60 -2.07
N ASP A 434 -8.63 1.46 -3.10
CA ASP A 434 -7.77 2.55 -3.53
C ASP A 434 -8.52 3.63 -4.34
N ILE A 435 -7.80 4.70 -4.69
CA ILE A 435 -8.34 5.82 -5.47
C ILE A 435 -8.80 5.45 -6.88
N TYR A 436 -8.39 4.31 -7.42
CA TYR A 436 -8.93 3.77 -8.69
C TYR A 436 -10.26 3.04 -8.49
N GLY A 437 -10.74 2.94 -7.24
CA GLY A 437 -11.97 2.26 -6.86
C GLY A 437 -11.85 0.75 -6.68
N THR A 438 -10.65 0.20 -6.84
CA THR A 438 -10.40 -1.24 -6.77
C THR A 438 -10.21 -1.70 -5.33
N VAL A 439 -10.75 -2.87 -5.00
CA VAL A 439 -10.42 -3.58 -3.78
C VAL A 439 -9.02 -4.19 -3.93
N VAL A 440 -8.09 -3.82 -3.03
CA VAL A 440 -6.71 -4.29 -3.06
C VAL A 440 -6.44 -5.20 -1.88
N ILE A 441 -6.14 -6.46 -2.17
CA ILE A 441 -5.68 -7.47 -1.20
C ILE A 441 -4.22 -7.15 -0.90
N PRO A 442 -3.82 -7.08 0.39
CA PRO A 442 -2.50 -6.61 0.78
C PRO A 442 -1.38 -7.57 0.39
N GLU A 443 -0.22 -7.01 0.05
CA GLU A 443 1.07 -7.69 -0.03
C GLU A 443 2.12 -6.77 0.61
N GLN A 444 2.59 -7.09 1.82
CA GLN A 444 3.51 -6.21 2.54
C GLN A 444 4.76 -6.89 3.09
N LEU A 445 4.76 -8.22 3.22
CA LEU A 445 5.92 -8.90 3.81
C LEU A 445 6.99 -9.24 2.76
N GLY A 446 6.61 -9.25 1.47
CA GLY A 446 7.50 -9.56 0.35
C GLY A 446 7.79 -11.06 0.22
N ASN A 447 8.95 -11.38 -0.36
CA ASN A 447 9.38 -12.73 -0.73
C ASN A 447 10.75 -13.07 -0.16
N VAL A 448 11.12 -14.34 -0.33
CA VAL A 448 12.51 -14.79 -0.13
C VAL A 448 13.33 -14.46 -1.36
N GLU A 449 14.48 -13.81 -1.14
CA GLU A 449 15.48 -13.49 -2.16
C GLU A 449 16.85 -13.91 -1.65
N LEU A 450 17.54 -14.79 -2.39
CA LEU A 450 18.76 -15.42 -1.89
C LEU A 450 20.04 -14.61 -2.19
N VAL A 451 19.96 -13.69 -3.13
CA VAL A 451 21.07 -12.85 -3.58
C VAL A 451 20.65 -11.39 -3.63
N GLU A 452 21.62 -10.50 -3.57
CA GLU A 452 21.35 -9.09 -3.81
C GLU A 452 20.88 -8.88 -5.26
N PHE A 453 19.80 -8.13 -5.43
CA PHE A 453 19.21 -7.83 -6.73
C PHE A 453 18.77 -6.37 -6.81
N ASN A 454 19.34 -5.62 -7.73
CA ASN A 454 19.04 -4.19 -7.93
C ASN A 454 19.10 -3.37 -6.62
N ASN A 455 20.21 -3.51 -5.88
CA ASN A 455 20.43 -2.90 -4.57
C ASN A 455 19.41 -3.29 -3.47
N ASN A 456 18.58 -4.29 -3.72
CA ASN A 456 17.80 -4.90 -2.66
C ASN A 456 18.64 -6.02 -2.02
N PRO A 457 18.87 -5.98 -0.71
CA PRO A 457 19.66 -7.02 -0.05
C PRO A 457 18.94 -8.37 -0.08
N PRO A 458 19.68 -9.48 0.08
CA PRO A 458 19.07 -10.79 0.29
C PRO A 458 18.04 -10.74 1.42
N ARG A 459 16.97 -11.52 1.27
CA ARG A 459 15.88 -11.61 2.25
C ARG A 459 15.54 -13.07 2.51
N PHE A 460 15.70 -13.49 3.75
CA PHE A 460 15.47 -14.85 4.21
C PHE A 460 14.18 -14.96 5.02
N PRO A 461 13.71 -16.17 5.36
CA PRO A 461 12.52 -16.35 6.18
C PRO A 461 12.53 -15.56 7.49
N ALA A 462 13.69 -15.37 8.11
CA ALA A 462 13.82 -14.57 9.34
C ALA A 462 13.45 -13.10 9.11
N ASP A 463 13.80 -12.53 7.96
CA ASP A 463 13.51 -11.14 7.62
C ASP A 463 12.00 -10.95 7.34
N ILE A 464 11.37 -11.93 6.68
CA ILE A 464 9.91 -11.95 6.48
C ILE A 464 9.18 -12.01 7.83
N LEU A 465 9.66 -12.86 8.75
CA LEU A 465 9.07 -12.99 10.09
C LEU A 465 9.33 -11.74 10.96
N LEU A 466 10.47 -11.08 10.80
CA LEU A 466 10.73 -9.78 11.45
C LEU A 466 9.74 -8.72 10.92
N SER A 467 9.54 -8.66 9.62
CA SER A 467 8.53 -7.76 9.01
C SER A 467 7.13 -8.07 9.56
N ALA A 468 6.76 -9.34 9.68
CA ALA A 468 5.50 -9.75 10.28
C ALA A 468 5.40 -9.30 11.76
N GLN A 469 6.46 -9.44 12.54
CA GLN A 469 6.53 -8.98 13.93
C GLN A 469 6.33 -7.46 14.02
N ASN A 470 6.98 -6.69 13.17
CA ASN A 470 6.83 -5.23 13.13
C ASN A 470 5.40 -4.82 12.74
N ASN A 471 4.77 -5.53 11.82
CA ASN A 471 3.38 -5.30 11.41
C ASN A 471 2.34 -5.62 12.50
N THR A 472 2.72 -6.27 13.62
CA THR A 472 1.81 -6.51 14.76
C THR A 472 1.35 -5.22 15.45
N VAL A 473 2.02 -4.09 15.24
CA VAL A 473 1.60 -2.79 15.76
C VAL A 473 0.29 -2.32 15.14
N ILE A 474 -0.02 -2.77 13.93
CA ILE A 474 -1.20 -2.36 13.17
C ILE A 474 -2.39 -3.25 13.53
N LYS A 475 -3.48 -2.62 13.91
CA LYS A 475 -4.74 -3.31 14.17
C LYS A 475 -5.32 -3.87 12.87
N ASP A 476 -5.68 -5.16 12.86
CA ASP A 476 -6.24 -5.88 11.70
C ASP A 476 -5.29 -6.06 10.51
N SER A 477 -3.97 -5.99 10.74
CA SER A 477 -2.98 -6.32 9.71
C SER A 477 -3.13 -7.78 9.23
N VAL A 478 -3.02 -7.98 7.90
CA VAL A 478 -3.03 -9.29 7.25
C VAL A 478 -1.60 -9.64 6.85
N MET A 479 -0.99 -10.67 7.45
CA MET A 479 0.39 -11.08 7.14
C MET A 479 0.44 -11.78 5.79
N SER A 480 0.81 -11.05 4.74
CA SER A 480 0.79 -11.51 3.36
C SER A 480 2.19 -11.52 2.77
N PHE A 481 2.61 -12.68 2.25
CA PHE A 481 3.89 -12.88 1.56
C PHE A 481 3.70 -13.70 0.30
N PHE A 482 4.71 -13.67 -0.59
CA PHE A 482 4.72 -14.52 -1.77
C PHE A 482 5.97 -15.41 -1.82
N PHE A 483 5.89 -16.48 -2.65
CA PHE A 483 6.92 -17.50 -2.75
C PHE A 483 7.04 -18.04 -4.19
N HIS A 484 8.23 -18.04 -4.73
CA HIS A 484 8.49 -18.56 -6.07
C HIS A 484 8.70 -20.08 -6.05
N PRO A 485 8.11 -20.84 -6.98
CA PRO A 485 8.17 -22.31 -7.00
C PRO A 485 9.58 -22.88 -7.15
N TYR A 486 10.50 -22.15 -7.79
CA TYR A 486 11.88 -22.60 -8.02
C TYR A 486 12.74 -22.59 -6.76
N LEU A 487 12.30 -21.93 -5.67
CA LEU A 487 13.02 -21.90 -4.40
C LEU A 487 12.84 -23.20 -3.62
N ASP A 488 13.83 -23.50 -2.76
CA ASP A 488 13.69 -24.64 -1.84
C ASP A 488 12.48 -24.46 -0.91
N ILE A 489 11.62 -25.47 -0.90
CA ILE A 489 10.38 -25.47 -0.13
C ILE A 489 10.59 -25.31 1.40
N SER A 490 11.81 -25.55 1.90
CA SER A 490 12.14 -25.33 3.30
C SER A 490 11.94 -23.88 3.75
N TYR A 491 12.16 -22.91 2.85
CA TYR A 491 11.93 -21.49 3.13
C TYR A 491 10.43 -21.21 3.32
N LEU A 492 9.58 -21.74 2.44
CA LEU A 492 8.13 -21.67 2.60
C LEU A 492 7.68 -22.27 3.94
N LYS A 493 8.24 -23.44 4.29
CA LYS A 493 7.92 -24.13 5.54
C LYS A 493 8.24 -23.28 6.76
N GLN A 494 9.40 -22.61 6.77
CA GLN A 494 9.83 -21.76 7.88
C GLN A 494 8.89 -20.56 8.05
N ILE A 495 8.50 -19.87 6.97
CA ILE A 495 7.63 -18.71 7.04
C ILE A 495 6.22 -19.13 7.52
N VAL A 496 5.64 -20.16 6.93
CA VAL A 496 4.31 -20.66 7.32
C VAL A 496 4.26 -21.04 8.79
N GLN A 497 5.24 -21.83 9.25
CA GLN A 497 5.33 -22.25 10.65
C GLN A 497 5.56 -21.06 11.60
N GLY A 498 6.39 -20.10 11.20
CA GLY A 498 6.64 -18.89 11.96
C GLY A 498 5.37 -18.06 12.17
N LEU A 499 4.61 -17.79 11.09
CA LEU A 499 3.36 -17.04 11.17
C LEU A 499 2.30 -17.78 12.00
N GLN A 500 2.17 -19.11 11.84
CA GLN A 500 1.28 -19.92 12.68
C GLN A 500 1.68 -19.87 14.16
N SER A 501 2.98 -19.90 14.46
CA SER A 501 3.51 -19.78 15.83
C SER A 501 3.24 -18.40 16.45
N MET A 502 3.15 -17.34 15.64
CA MET A 502 2.72 -16.01 16.07
C MET A 502 1.18 -15.92 16.27
N GLY A 503 0.45 -17.01 16.02
CA GLY A 503 -0.99 -17.11 16.19
C GLY A 503 -1.81 -16.61 14.99
N TYR A 504 -1.20 -16.48 13.81
CA TYR A 504 -1.92 -16.12 12.57
C TYR A 504 -2.58 -17.35 11.94
N THR A 505 -3.78 -17.15 11.42
CA THR A 505 -4.53 -18.15 10.65
C THR A 505 -4.48 -17.78 9.17
N PHE A 506 -4.03 -18.70 8.34
CA PHE A 506 -4.11 -18.53 6.89
C PHE A 506 -5.56 -18.63 6.41
N VAL A 507 -5.95 -17.69 5.57
CA VAL A 507 -7.31 -17.57 5.03
C VAL A 507 -7.27 -17.46 3.51
N PRO A 508 -8.33 -17.86 2.79
CA PRO A 508 -8.40 -17.63 1.35
C PRO A 508 -8.41 -16.15 1.00
N ALA A 509 -7.71 -15.74 -0.06
CA ALA A 509 -7.73 -14.36 -0.56
C ALA A 509 -9.16 -13.89 -0.89
N ASN A 510 -10.01 -14.80 -1.39
CA ASN A 510 -11.43 -14.53 -1.63
C ASN A 510 -12.22 -14.17 -0.37
N THR A 511 -11.79 -14.62 0.81
CA THR A 511 -12.40 -14.24 2.09
C THR A 511 -11.92 -12.85 2.50
N VAL A 512 -10.61 -12.56 2.33
CA VAL A 512 -10.06 -11.25 2.69
C VAL A 512 -10.67 -10.13 1.86
N LYS A 513 -10.89 -10.34 0.55
CA LYS A 513 -11.49 -9.31 -0.32
C LYS A 513 -12.94 -8.94 0.03
N GLN A 514 -13.58 -9.69 0.92
CA GLN A 514 -14.93 -9.40 1.41
C GLN A 514 -14.93 -8.59 2.73
N GLY A 515 -13.74 -8.41 3.37
CA GLY A 515 -13.55 -7.64 4.62
C GLY A 515 -13.36 -8.49 5.86
#